data_6f817bbb9308862000234674e69d16e6
#
_entry.id   6f817bbb9308862000234674e69d16e6
#
_cell.length_a   1.000
_cell.length_b   1.000
_cell.length_c   1.000
_cell.angle_alpha   90.00
_cell.angle_beta   90.00
_cell.angle_gamma   90.00
#
_symmetry.space_group_name_H-M   'P 1'
#
loop_
_entity.id
_entity.type
_entity.pdbx_description
1 polymer ?
#
loop_
_entity_poly.entity_id
_entity_poly.type
_entity_poly.pdbx_seq_one_letter_code
_entity_poly.pdbx_strand_id
1 'polypeptide(L)'
;MSRRTRPSGDFGKEFLAEAENLLEEAGSAAEALEDDGDDPNPARLNALFRAVHSLKGVAAMVGYDGIAEAAHDLEALLDGLRMGRVGATPAVRRAVREGVSALAALVERVAAGEEAPTLDSPLRLRFEAAVAEAAPRPAGPAAALPPELEVSLSDYERHRVSEAIRRGKVLVTIDLDLGFDDFDAALRGAMGAASSEGELIG
;
A
#
# COMPACT_ATOMS: atom_id res chain seq x y z
N MET A 1 24.29 -6.95 25.73
CA MET A 1 24.30 -7.12 24.26
C MET A 1 23.87 -8.55 23.99
N SER A 2 22.60 -8.76 23.67
CA SER A 2 22.03 -10.09 23.42
C SER A 2 22.24 -10.41 21.94
N ARG A 3 23.06 -11.43 21.63
CA ARG A 3 23.16 -12.00 20.29
C ARG A 3 21.81 -12.62 19.97
N ARG A 4 20.98 -11.95 19.17
CA ARG A 4 19.83 -12.61 18.55
C ARG A 4 20.35 -13.65 17.56
N THR A 5 20.02 -14.91 17.83
CA THR A 5 20.39 -16.09 17.06
C THR A 5 19.78 -15.95 15.65
N ARG A 6 20.59 -16.23 14.61
CA ARG A 6 20.07 -16.43 13.24
C ARG A 6 18.90 -17.42 13.29
N PRO A 7 17.81 -17.14 12.54
CA PRO A 7 16.73 -18.12 12.42
C PRO A 7 17.31 -19.45 11.90
N SER A 8 16.84 -20.57 12.45
CA SER A 8 17.23 -21.90 12.04
C SER A 8 16.97 -22.11 10.55
N GLY A 9 17.87 -22.80 9.84
CA GLY A 9 18.03 -22.85 8.38
C GLY A 9 16.78 -23.02 7.51
N ASP A 10 15.65 -23.55 8.01
CA ASP A 10 14.41 -23.68 7.25
C ASP A 10 13.60 -22.38 7.25
N PHE A 11 13.42 -21.71 8.38
CA PHE A 11 12.69 -20.43 8.46
C PHE A 11 13.36 -19.30 7.65
N GLY A 12 14.70 -19.32 7.55
CA GLY A 12 15.42 -18.36 6.71
C GLY A 12 15.15 -18.56 5.22
N LYS A 13 15.03 -19.80 4.76
CA LYS A 13 14.72 -20.13 3.36
C LYS A 13 13.27 -19.78 2.99
N GLU A 14 12.33 -20.10 3.88
CA GLU A 14 10.93 -19.75 3.71
C GLU A 14 10.75 -18.23 3.66
N PHE A 15 11.43 -17.48 4.55
CA PHE A 15 11.45 -16.03 4.51
C PHE A 15 11.96 -15.49 3.17
N LEU A 16 13.10 -15.99 2.67
CA LEU A 16 13.68 -15.51 1.42
C LEU A 16 12.75 -15.73 0.24
N ALA A 17 12.15 -16.92 0.13
CA ALA A 17 11.22 -17.22 -0.95
C ALA A 17 9.98 -16.31 -0.90
N GLU A 18 9.41 -16.07 0.28
CA GLU A 18 8.27 -15.17 0.45
C GLU A 18 8.66 -13.73 0.18
N ALA A 19 9.82 -13.28 0.69
CA ALA A 19 10.31 -11.92 0.48
C ALA A 19 10.58 -11.62 -1.01
N GLU A 20 11.12 -12.57 -1.76
CA GLU A 20 11.33 -12.45 -3.21
C GLU A 20 10.00 -12.26 -3.95
N ASN A 21 8.97 -13.05 -3.65
CA ASN A 21 7.64 -12.92 -4.25
C ASN A 21 7.00 -11.55 -3.93
N LEU A 22 7.06 -11.13 -2.67
CA LEU A 22 6.52 -9.84 -2.23
C LEU A 22 7.26 -8.66 -2.87
N LEU A 23 8.57 -8.77 -3.06
CA LEU A 23 9.36 -7.74 -3.72
C LEU A 23 9.13 -7.68 -5.23
N GLU A 24 8.89 -8.81 -5.90
CA GLU A 24 8.48 -8.84 -7.30
C GLU A 24 7.12 -8.15 -7.49
N GLU A 25 6.13 -8.45 -6.62
CA GLU A 25 4.83 -7.79 -6.62
C GLU A 25 4.97 -6.28 -6.37
N ALA A 26 5.76 -5.90 -5.36
CA ALA A 26 6.01 -4.50 -5.02
C ALA A 26 6.73 -3.76 -6.15
N GLY A 27 7.72 -4.37 -6.79
CA GLY A 27 8.47 -3.81 -7.92
C GLY A 27 7.56 -3.51 -9.10
N SER A 28 6.78 -4.50 -9.51
CA SER A 28 5.82 -4.36 -10.61
C SER A 28 4.79 -3.26 -10.35
N ALA A 29 4.28 -3.19 -9.12
CA ALA A 29 3.32 -2.16 -8.74
C ALA A 29 3.96 -0.76 -8.67
N ALA A 30 5.21 -0.65 -8.21
CA ALA A 30 5.94 0.61 -8.14
C ALA A 30 6.31 1.15 -9.54
N GLU A 31 6.67 0.27 -10.48
CA GLU A 31 6.89 0.65 -11.89
C GLU A 31 5.60 1.17 -12.52
N ALA A 32 4.49 0.48 -12.32
CA ALA A 32 3.20 0.89 -12.85
C ALA A 32 2.69 2.23 -12.28
N LEU A 33 3.13 2.62 -11.08
CA LEU A 33 2.84 3.93 -10.50
C LEU A 33 3.47 5.09 -11.28
N GLU A 34 4.57 4.88 -11.99
CA GLU A 34 5.19 5.91 -12.84
C GLU A 34 4.28 6.28 -14.01
N ASP A 35 3.57 5.29 -14.58
CA ASP A 35 2.65 5.49 -15.70
C ASP A 35 1.34 6.18 -15.27
N ASP A 36 0.96 6.05 -14.00
CA ASP A 36 -0.27 6.64 -13.46
C ASP A 36 -0.20 8.18 -13.30
N GLY A 37 1.00 8.76 -13.35
CA GLY A 37 1.20 10.20 -13.18
C GLY A 37 0.84 10.69 -11.77
N ASP A 38 0.20 11.85 -11.69
CA ASP A 38 -0.18 12.47 -10.41
C ASP A 38 -1.42 11.84 -9.76
N ASP A 39 -2.05 10.90 -10.45
CA ASP A 39 -3.27 10.22 -10.03
C ASP A 39 -3.10 8.71 -10.00
N PRO A 40 -2.46 8.17 -8.95
CA PRO A 40 -2.15 6.77 -8.87
C PRO A 40 -3.40 5.91 -8.88
N ASN A 41 -3.35 4.81 -9.65
CA ASN A 41 -4.40 3.81 -9.66
C ASN A 41 -4.55 3.19 -8.26
N PRO A 42 -5.72 3.31 -7.61
CA PRO A 42 -5.91 2.84 -6.24
C PRO A 42 -5.65 1.34 -6.07
N ALA A 43 -5.97 0.52 -7.07
CA ALA A 43 -5.73 -0.93 -6.99
C ALA A 43 -4.23 -1.25 -6.97
N ARG A 44 -3.44 -0.56 -7.80
CA ARG A 44 -1.97 -0.70 -7.84
C ARG A 44 -1.33 -0.23 -6.54
N LEU A 45 -1.76 0.94 -6.06
CA LEU A 45 -1.26 1.49 -4.80
C LEU A 45 -1.59 0.58 -3.61
N ASN A 46 -2.79 -0.02 -3.61
CA ASN A 46 -3.17 -1.01 -2.59
C ASN A 46 -2.35 -2.30 -2.69
N ALA A 47 -2.06 -2.79 -3.90
CA ALA A 47 -1.22 -3.97 -4.10
C ALA A 47 0.18 -3.72 -3.55
N LEU A 48 0.79 -2.60 -3.91
CA LEU A 48 2.10 -2.18 -3.41
C LEU A 48 2.12 -2.07 -1.88
N PHE A 49 1.12 -1.39 -1.30
CA PHE A 49 1.00 -1.28 0.15
C PHE A 49 0.93 -2.64 0.84
N ARG A 50 0.09 -3.56 0.33
CA ARG A 50 -0.05 -4.91 0.91
C ARG A 50 1.24 -5.72 0.82
N ALA A 51 1.95 -5.67 -0.31
CA ALA A 51 3.21 -6.37 -0.48
C ALA A 51 4.27 -5.87 0.54
N VAL A 52 4.41 -4.55 0.69
CA VAL A 52 5.34 -3.95 1.67
C VAL A 52 4.92 -4.25 3.11
N HIS A 53 3.61 -4.17 3.42
CA HIS A 53 3.08 -4.52 4.74
C HIS A 53 3.35 -5.99 5.11
N SER A 54 3.13 -6.91 4.17
CA SER A 54 3.42 -8.33 4.37
C SER A 54 4.91 -8.57 4.58
N LEU A 55 5.77 -7.94 3.77
CA LEU A 55 7.23 -8.03 3.92
C LEU A 55 7.68 -7.55 5.31
N LYS A 56 7.15 -6.42 5.79
CA LYS A 56 7.39 -5.94 7.15
C LYS A 56 7.06 -7.01 8.19
N GLY A 57 5.87 -7.62 8.06
CA GLY A 57 5.39 -8.64 9.00
C GLY A 57 6.27 -9.88 9.02
N VAL A 58 6.60 -10.46 7.85
CA VAL A 58 7.43 -11.66 7.78
C VAL A 58 8.88 -11.39 8.21
N ALA A 59 9.42 -10.22 7.89
CA ALA A 59 10.76 -9.81 8.34
C ALA A 59 10.84 -9.66 9.87
N ALA A 60 9.85 -9.02 10.48
CA ALA A 60 9.77 -8.88 11.94
C ALA A 60 9.63 -10.24 12.64
N MET A 61 8.84 -11.16 12.06
CA MET A 61 8.61 -12.49 12.63
C MET A 61 9.90 -13.33 12.67
N VAL A 62 10.79 -13.17 11.70
CA VAL A 62 12.07 -13.88 11.62
C VAL A 62 13.23 -13.13 12.29
N GLY A 63 13.00 -11.89 12.75
CA GLY A 63 13.98 -11.05 13.46
C GLY A 63 14.93 -10.28 12.53
N TYR A 64 14.55 -10.04 11.27
CA TYR A 64 15.25 -9.13 10.36
C TYR A 64 14.80 -7.68 10.57
N ASP A 65 15.12 -7.15 11.74
CA ASP A 65 14.65 -5.85 12.22
C ASP A 65 14.96 -4.71 11.21
N GLY A 66 16.12 -4.71 10.56
CA GLY A 66 16.47 -3.70 9.56
C GLY A 66 15.60 -3.71 8.30
N ILE A 67 15.15 -4.89 7.85
CA ILE A 67 14.20 -5.01 6.74
C ILE A 67 12.82 -4.55 7.20
N ALA A 68 12.40 -4.94 8.41
CA ALA A 68 11.12 -4.56 8.99
C ALA A 68 11.01 -3.03 9.17
N GLU A 69 12.08 -2.37 9.64
CA GLU A 69 12.13 -0.91 9.79
C GLU A 69 12.08 -0.20 8.43
N ALA A 70 12.85 -0.66 7.44
CA ALA A 70 12.81 -0.08 6.09
C ALA A 70 11.43 -0.23 5.43
N ALA A 71 10.81 -1.40 5.59
CA ALA A 71 9.45 -1.64 5.10
C ALA A 71 8.42 -0.77 5.83
N HIS A 72 8.59 -0.54 7.13
CA HIS A 72 7.73 0.36 7.90
C HIS A 72 7.81 1.81 7.40
N ASP A 73 9.01 2.31 7.13
CA ASP A 73 9.19 3.67 6.61
C ASP A 73 8.54 3.84 5.22
N LEU A 74 8.71 2.85 4.34
CA LEU A 74 8.05 2.85 3.03
C LEU A 74 6.52 2.75 3.15
N GLU A 75 6.02 1.89 4.03
CA GLU A 75 4.59 1.75 4.31
C GLU A 75 3.96 3.07 4.76
N ALA A 76 4.65 3.84 5.62
CA ALA A 76 4.18 5.15 6.06
C ALA A 76 4.03 6.16 4.90
N LEU A 77 4.96 6.15 3.93
CA LEU A 77 4.87 6.96 2.72
C LEU A 77 3.68 6.52 1.85
N LEU A 78 3.52 5.21 1.65
CA LEU A 78 2.42 4.63 0.86
C LEU A 78 1.06 4.91 1.51
N ASP A 79 0.97 4.87 2.84
CA ASP A 79 -0.25 5.25 3.56
C ASP A 79 -0.57 6.73 3.36
N GLY A 80 0.43 7.61 3.39
CA GLY A 80 0.28 9.03 3.06
C GLY A 80 -0.30 9.24 1.66
N LEU A 81 0.18 8.49 0.66
CA LEU A 81 -0.35 8.49 -0.72
C LEU A 81 -1.80 8.01 -0.78
N ARG A 82 -2.09 6.87 -0.13
CA ARG A 82 -3.43 6.28 -0.10
C ARG A 82 -4.46 7.21 0.52
N MET A 83 -4.10 7.87 1.61
CA MET A 83 -4.95 8.84 2.30
C MET A 83 -4.98 10.21 1.64
N GLY A 84 -4.28 10.39 0.51
CA GLY A 84 -4.18 11.67 -0.18
C GLY A 84 -3.54 12.79 0.64
N ARG A 85 -2.86 12.45 1.74
CA ARG A 85 -2.06 13.39 2.54
C ARG A 85 -0.80 13.81 1.81
N VAL A 86 -0.30 12.92 0.94
CA VAL A 86 0.88 13.13 0.11
C VAL A 86 0.47 13.01 -1.35
N GLY A 87 0.83 13.99 -2.18
CA GLY A 87 0.61 13.94 -3.63
C GLY A 87 1.59 12.98 -4.31
N ALA A 88 1.14 12.30 -5.36
CA ALA A 88 1.99 11.40 -6.15
C ALA A 88 2.92 12.17 -7.11
N THR A 89 3.70 13.10 -6.58
CA THR A 89 4.67 13.87 -7.37
C THR A 89 5.78 12.97 -7.95
N PRO A 90 6.51 13.39 -8.99
CA PRO A 90 7.65 12.63 -9.50
C PRO A 90 8.70 12.32 -8.43
N ALA A 91 8.91 13.22 -7.45
CA ALA A 91 9.81 12.99 -6.34
C ALA A 91 9.33 11.86 -5.42
N VAL A 92 8.03 11.84 -5.11
CA VAL A 92 7.41 10.80 -4.27
C VAL A 92 7.42 9.44 -4.97
N ARG A 93 7.06 9.38 -6.26
CA ARG A 93 7.11 8.12 -7.04
C ARG A 93 8.54 7.56 -7.08
N ARG A 94 9.53 8.43 -7.31
CA ARG A 94 10.95 8.04 -7.26
C ARG A 94 11.34 7.51 -5.88
N ALA A 95 10.94 8.17 -4.80
CA ALA A 95 11.21 7.73 -3.43
C ALA A 95 10.60 6.35 -3.14
N VAL A 96 9.38 6.09 -3.62
CA VAL A 96 8.74 4.77 -3.53
C VAL A 96 9.57 3.70 -4.24
N ARG A 97 9.98 3.94 -5.48
CA ARG A 97 10.81 3.00 -6.24
C ARG A 97 12.16 2.75 -5.58
N GLU A 98 12.82 3.80 -5.11
CA GLU A 98 14.09 3.69 -4.37
C GLU A 98 13.91 2.88 -3.08
N GLY A 99 12.77 3.05 -2.38
CA GLY A 99 12.43 2.28 -1.19
C GLY A 99 12.29 0.78 -1.49
N VAL A 100 11.56 0.42 -2.54
CA VAL A 100 11.42 -0.98 -2.97
C VAL A 100 12.78 -1.57 -3.36
N SER A 101 13.59 -0.82 -4.13
CA SER A 101 14.93 -1.25 -4.52
C SER A 101 15.87 -1.46 -3.32
N ALA A 102 15.75 -0.61 -2.31
CA ALA A 102 16.54 -0.75 -1.09
C ALA A 102 16.10 -1.97 -0.26
N LEU A 103 14.80 -2.26 -0.19
CA LEU A 103 14.31 -3.49 0.45
C LEU A 103 14.84 -4.73 -0.28
N ALA A 104 14.84 -4.74 -1.61
CA ALA A 104 15.41 -5.84 -2.40
C ALA A 104 16.91 -6.03 -2.08
N ALA A 105 17.69 -4.96 -2.05
CA ALA A 105 19.10 -5.03 -1.71
C ALA A 105 19.36 -5.56 -0.29
N LEU A 106 18.49 -5.24 0.67
CA LEU A 106 18.57 -5.78 2.04
C LEU A 106 18.28 -7.29 2.07
N VAL A 107 17.27 -7.75 1.35
CA VAL A 107 16.93 -9.17 1.24
C VAL A 107 18.05 -9.95 0.55
N GLU A 108 18.63 -9.42 -0.54
CA GLU A 108 19.79 -10.02 -1.21
C GLU A 108 21.00 -10.18 -0.28
N ARG A 109 21.28 -9.20 0.55
CA ARG A 109 22.37 -9.27 1.53
C ARG A 109 22.13 -10.37 2.57
N VAL A 110 20.90 -10.51 3.04
CA VAL A 110 20.51 -11.60 3.93
C VAL A 110 20.65 -12.95 3.23
N ALA A 111 20.26 -13.06 1.95
CA ALA A 111 20.44 -14.26 1.14
C ALA A 111 21.92 -14.64 0.97
N ALA A 112 22.81 -13.65 0.83
CA ALA A 112 24.25 -13.83 0.81
C ALA A 112 24.85 -14.22 2.18
N GLY A 113 24.03 -14.32 3.23
CA GLY A 113 24.46 -14.68 4.57
C GLY A 113 25.10 -13.53 5.36
N GLU A 114 24.95 -12.29 4.88
CA GLU A 114 25.38 -11.10 5.59
C GLU A 114 24.44 -10.85 6.78
N GLU A 115 24.96 -10.19 7.82
CA GLU A 115 24.13 -9.70 8.91
C GLU A 115 23.21 -8.59 8.34
N ALA A 116 21.88 -8.71 8.55
CA ALA A 116 20.97 -7.69 8.05
C ALA A 116 21.35 -6.34 8.66
N PRO A 117 21.73 -5.34 7.86
CA PRO A 117 22.14 -4.07 8.41
C PRO A 117 20.94 -3.40 9.07
N THR A 118 21.19 -2.85 10.25
CA THR A 118 20.32 -1.81 10.77
C THR A 118 20.40 -0.64 9.80
N LEU A 119 19.27 -0.21 9.26
CA LEU A 119 19.24 0.93 8.39
C LEU A 119 19.57 2.18 9.23
N ASP A 120 20.81 2.64 9.13
CA ASP A 120 21.10 4.04 9.38
C ASP A 120 20.41 4.84 8.25
N SER A 121 19.26 5.18 8.53
CA SER A 121 18.31 6.19 8.06
C SER A 121 18.50 7.05 6.78
N PRO A 122 19.21 6.69 5.70
CA PRO A 122 19.17 7.52 4.51
C PRO A 122 17.83 7.43 3.77
N LEU A 123 17.10 6.32 3.85
CA LEU A 123 15.78 6.16 3.21
C LEU A 123 14.73 7.02 3.88
N ARG A 124 14.67 7.00 5.19
CA ARG A 124 13.72 7.83 5.95
C ARG A 124 13.90 9.31 5.64
N LEU A 125 15.14 9.81 5.61
CA LEU A 125 15.42 11.19 5.23
C LEU A 125 14.98 11.51 3.79
N ARG A 126 15.13 10.57 2.86
CA ARG A 126 14.64 10.72 1.48
C ARG A 126 13.12 10.74 1.41
N PHE A 127 12.44 9.90 2.18
CA PHE A 127 10.98 9.91 2.26
C PHE A 127 10.48 11.21 2.87
N GLU A 128 11.07 11.66 3.97
CA GLU A 128 10.74 12.94 4.60
C GLU A 128 10.97 14.12 3.64
N ALA A 129 12.07 14.13 2.88
CA ALA A 129 12.36 15.15 1.88
C ALA A 129 11.35 15.12 0.72
N ALA A 130 11.01 13.93 0.21
CA ALA A 130 10.03 13.78 -0.85
C ALA A 130 8.61 14.22 -0.40
N VAL A 131 8.23 13.90 0.83
CA VAL A 131 6.98 14.36 1.44
C VAL A 131 6.97 15.88 1.64
N ALA A 132 8.09 16.47 2.07
CA ALA A 132 8.21 17.90 2.26
C ALA A 132 8.16 18.68 0.92
N GLU A 133 8.68 18.10 -0.15
CA GLU A 133 8.60 18.64 -1.50
C GLU A 133 7.22 18.46 -2.13
N ALA A 134 6.50 17.39 -1.76
CA ALA A 134 5.13 17.18 -2.15
C ALA A 134 4.24 18.17 -1.40
N ALA A 135 3.83 19.25 -2.08
CA ALA A 135 2.86 20.16 -1.49
C ALA A 135 1.65 19.39 -0.97
N PRO A 136 1.13 19.72 0.23
CA PRO A 136 -0.08 19.11 0.73
C PRO A 136 -1.15 19.27 -0.34
N ARG A 137 -1.75 18.18 -0.78
CA ARG A 137 -2.87 18.27 -1.70
C ARG A 137 -3.96 19.04 -0.95
N PRO A 138 -4.39 20.22 -1.44
CA PRO A 138 -5.39 20.98 -0.72
C PRO A 138 -6.59 20.06 -0.53
N ALA A 139 -6.99 19.86 0.70
CA ALA A 139 -8.23 19.18 1.01
C ALA A 139 -9.32 20.04 0.36
N GLY A 140 -9.78 19.64 -0.82
CA GLY A 140 -10.94 20.26 -1.45
C GLY A 140 -12.12 20.17 -0.49
N PRO A 141 -13.18 20.97 -0.68
CA PRO A 141 -14.35 20.89 0.17
C PRO A 141 -14.77 19.41 0.26
N ALA A 142 -14.83 18.90 1.50
CA ALA A 142 -15.31 17.56 1.73
C ALA A 142 -16.67 17.44 1.06
N ALA A 143 -16.80 16.52 0.12
CA ALA A 143 -18.11 16.22 -0.41
C ALA A 143 -18.93 15.72 0.77
N ALA A 144 -20.07 16.37 1.05
CA ALA A 144 -20.98 15.94 2.10
C ALA A 144 -21.49 14.54 1.70
N LEU A 145 -21.02 13.52 2.37
CA LEU A 145 -21.55 12.16 2.22
C LEU A 145 -22.86 12.04 2.98
N PRO A 146 -23.79 11.19 2.52
CA PRO A 146 -24.93 10.82 3.32
C PRO A 146 -24.47 10.31 4.70
N PRO A 147 -25.13 10.70 5.81
CA PRO A 147 -24.70 10.33 7.16
C PRO A 147 -24.56 8.80 7.37
N GLU A 148 -25.33 8.01 6.66
CA GLU A 148 -25.31 6.56 6.71
C GLU A 148 -23.99 6.01 6.14
N LEU A 149 -23.43 6.64 5.12
CA LEU A 149 -22.16 6.27 4.51
C LEU A 149 -20.96 6.79 5.32
N GLU A 150 -21.09 7.91 6.02
CA GLU A 150 -20.01 8.40 6.89
C GLU A 150 -19.65 7.43 8.01
N VAL A 151 -20.61 6.66 8.48
CA VAL A 151 -20.43 5.69 9.58
C VAL A 151 -19.90 4.35 9.08
N SER A 152 -20.26 3.94 7.86
CA SER A 152 -19.92 2.63 7.32
C SER A 152 -18.56 2.59 6.59
N LEU A 153 -18.10 3.73 6.09
CA LEU A 153 -16.85 3.81 5.32
C LEU A 153 -15.64 4.06 6.23
N SER A 154 -14.55 3.36 5.95
CA SER A 154 -13.25 3.66 6.54
C SER A 154 -12.74 5.04 6.10
N ASP A 155 -11.74 5.59 6.80
CA ASP A 155 -11.12 6.87 6.44
C ASP A 155 -10.58 6.86 5.00
N TYR A 156 -10.02 5.73 4.58
CA TYR A 156 -9.52 5.53 3.23
C TYR A 156 -10.64 5.57 2.19
N GLU A 157 -11.74 4.86 2.42
CA GLU A 157 -12.88 4.82 1.52
C GLU A 157 -13.55 6.19 1.43
N ARG A 158 -13.73 6.89 2.56
CA ARG A 158 -14.22 8.28 2.58
C ARG A 158 -13.35 9.21 1.75
N HIS A 159 -12.02 9.07 1.86
CA HIS A 159 -11.10 9.87 1.05
C HIS A 159 -11.28 9.57 -0.44
N ARG A 160 -11.36 8.30 -0.84
CA ARG A 160 -11.57 7.88 -2.24
C ARG A 160 -12.88 8.40 -2.82
N VAL A 161 -13.97 8.28 -2.07
CA VAL A 161 -15.28 8.80 -2.48
C VAL A 161 -15.22 10.32 -2.68
N SER A 162 -14.65 11.04 -1.72
CA SER A 162 -14.51 12.49 -1.81
C SER A 162 -13.67 12.92 -3.02
N GLU A 163 -12.61 12.18 -3.33
CA GLU A 163 -11.77 12.41 -4.50
C GLU A 163 -12.50 12.13 -5.82
N ALA A 164 -13.26 11.03 -5.87
CA ALA A 164 -14.07 10.65 -7.03
C ALA A 164 -15.12 11.74 -7.35
N ILE A 165 -15.82 12.24 -6.32
CA ILE A 165 -16.81 13.32 -6.49
C ILE A 165 -16.14 14.61 -6.97
N ARG A 166 -14.96 14.96 -6.45
CA ARG A 166 -14.20 16.13 -6.92
C ARG A 166 -13.81 16.04 -8.39
N ARG A 167 -13.64 14.84 -8.92
CA ARG A 167 -13.37 14.56 -10.34
C ARG A 167 -14.62 14.49 -11.19
N GLY A 168 -15.79 14.81 -10.63
CA GLY A 168 -17.06 14.80 -11.34
C GLY A 168 -17.67 13.39 -11.49
N LYS A 169 -17.18 12.39 -10.77
CA LYS A 169 -17.85 11.08 -10.70
C LYS A 169 -19.09 11.19 -9.81
N VAL A 170 -20.08 10.37 -10.11
CA VAL A 170 -21.32 10.29 -9.35
C VAL A 170 -21.23 9.12 -8.39
N LEU A 171 -21.58 9.35 -7.11
CA LEU A 171 -21.74 8.28 -6.14
C LEU A 171 -23.12 7.65 -6.34
N VAL A 172 -23.13 6.33 -6.53
CA VAL A 172 -24.36 5.54 -6.62
C VAL A 172 -24.37 4.56 -5.46
N THR A 173 -25.43 4.56 -4.68
CA THR A 173 -25.70 3.56 -3.63
C THR A 173 -26.64 2.52 -4.21
N ILE A 174 -26.29 1.25 -4.05
CA ILE A 174 -27.13 0.14 -4.49
C ILE A 174 -27.53 -0.64 -3.26
N ASP A 175 -28.80 -0.61 -2.94
CA ASP A 175 -29.41 -1.41 -1.87
C ASP A 175 -29.86 -2.74 -2.46
N LEU A 176 -29.39 -3.84 -1.89
CA LEU A 176 -29.72 -5.19 -2.32
C LEU A 176 -30.57 -5.87 -1.25
N ASP A 177 -31.78 -6.24 -1.61
CA ASP A 177 -32.62 -7.13 -0.79
C ASP A 177 -32.35 -8.59 -1.21
N LEU A 178 -31.49 -9.27 -0.46
CA LEU A 178 -31.01 -10.60 -0.78
C LEU A 178 -31.71 -11.66 0.08
N GLY A 179 -32.40 -12.60 -0.57
CA GLY A 179 -32.91 -13.80 0.08
C GLY A 179 -31.77 -14.75 0.51
N PHE A 180 -32.03 -15.55 1.54
CA PHE A 180 -31.03 -16.47 2.11
C PHE A 180 -30.59 -17.58 1.12
N ASP A 181 -31.49 -18.01 0.23
CA ASP A 181 -31.25 -19.17 -0.64
C ASP A 181 -30.31 -18.89 -1.82
N ASP A 182 -30.21 -17.62 -2.27
CA ASP A 182 -29.41 -17.21 -3.45
C ASP A 182 -28.39 -16.09 -3.13
N PHE A 183 -28.10 -15.87 -1.85
CA PHE A 183 -27.30 -14.75 -1.38
C PHE A 183 -25.96 -14.59 -2.16
N ASP A 184 -25.16 -15.66 -2.23
CA ASP A 184 -23.87 -15.63 -2.88
C ASP A 184 -23.91 -15.37 -4.39
N ALA A 185 -24.92 -15.91 -5.07
CA ALA A 185 -25.08 -15.74 -6.51
C ALA A 185 -25.58 -14.34 -6.84
N ALA A 186 -26.53 -13.83 -6.08
CA ALA A 186 -27.09 -12.50 -6.24
C ALA A 186 -26.05 -11.41 -5.91
N LEU A 187 -25.29 -11.58 -4.83
CA LEU A 187 -24.21 -10.66 -4.47
C LEU A 187 -23.12 -10.59 -5.55
N ARG A 188 -22.63 -11.75 -6.02
CA ARG A 188 -21.64 -11.78 -7.10
C ARG A 188 -22.16 -11.15 -8.39
N GLY A 189 -23.42 -11.39 -8.72
CA GLY A 189 -24.09 -10.79 -9.89
C GLY A 189 -24.15 -9.26 -9.80
N ALA A 190 -24.57 -8.74 -8.65
CA ALA A 190 -24.65 -7.32 -8.40
C ALA A 190 -23.26 -6.64 -8.41
N MET A 191 -22.28 -7.25 -7.73
CA MET A 191 -20.89 -6.77 -7.74
C MET A 191 -20.29 -6.77 -9.15
N GLY A 192 -20.55 -7.82 -9.94
CA GLY A 192 -20.09 -7.91 -11.34
C GLY A 192 -20.70 -6.82 -12.21
N ALA A 193 -21.99 -6.58 -12.08
CA ALA A 193 -22.69 -5.53 -12.82
C ALA A 193 -22.19 -4.14 -12.41
N ALA A 194 -22.08 -3.87 -11.12
CA ALA A 194 -21.57 -2.59 -10.61
C ALA A 194 -20.12 -2.33 -11.03
N SER A 195 -19.27 -3.37 -11.02
CA SER A 195 -17.85 -3.26 -11.43
C SER A 195 -17.69 -2.95 -12.92
N SER A 196 -18.66 -3.32 -13.78
CA SER A 196 -18.62 -2.99 -15.21
C SER A 196 -18.94 -1.52 -15.49
N GLU A 197 -19.66 -0.85 -14.60
CA GLU A 197 -20.12 0.54 -14.75
C GLU A 197 -19.27 1.53 -13.95
N GLY A 198 -18.54 1.04 -12.94
CA GLY A 198 -17.79 1.90 -12.06
C GLY A 198 -16.87 1.20 -11.09
N GLU A 199 -16.39 1.95 -10.12
CA GLU A 199 -15.52 1.48 -9.06
C GLU A 199 -16.35 1.14 -7.81
N LEU A 200 -16.21 -0.08 -7.30
CA LEU A 200 -16.84 -0.49 -6.05
C LEU A 200 -16.03 0.02 -4.86
N ILE A 201 -16.74 0.58 -3.88
CA ILE A 201 -16.18 1.07 -2.61
C ILE A 201 -17.06 0.49 -1.48
N GLY A 202 -16.46 -0.28 -0.59
CA GLY A 202 -17.16 -0.92 0.54
C GLY A 202 -16.63 -2.31 0.79
#